data_36632c950808667a29a5d612976cf580
#
_entry.id   36632c950808667a29a5d612976cf580
#
_cell.length_a   1.000
_cell.length_b   1.000
_cell.length_c   1.000
_cell.angle_alpha   90.00
_cell.angle_beta   90.00
_cell.angle_gamma   90.00
#
_symmetry.space_group_name_H-M   'P 1'
#
loop_
_entity.id
_entity.type
_entity.pdbx_description
1 polymer ?
#
loop_
_entity_poly.entity_id
_entity_poly.type
_entity_poly.pdbx_seq_one_letter_code
_entity_poly.pdbx_strand_id
1 'polypeptide(L)'
;MTPPPALLNAWKLQMIGELGGRLNCHWQVRDGRERAVLRRWYGLEAEVKYELGILNLIGGTGLHLPTLRRGPQAVDGTWWSLHDFVAGAPVPREDARRRGRWLAELHARWHDLPLPPARPGWSGVWAVLSEPAADALLDAHETASPADVRLYRWHLHRARTALIGIHFATRSPMLIHGDFTPWNLRMQRGVLTGLMDFEFARPADLMEEFALAWRGIHDDVVRGYADHTPLTDEDLALLTPLWWAHLLGGALRDLERGIQDDGWTARRLRVRSPLMGELAAPYPD
;
A
#
# COMPACT_ATOMS: atom_id res chain seq x y z
N MET A 1 -4.13 -15.20 -16.97
CA MET A 1 -3.33 -14.92 -18.19
C MET A 1 -1.95 -15.51 -17.95
N THR A 2 -1.42 -16.28 -18.90
CA THR A 2 -0.10 -16.95 -18.78
C THR A 2 0.99 -16.10 -19.38
N PRO A 3 2.25 -16.22 -18.91
CA PRO A 3 3.39 -15.52 -19.51
C PRO A 3 3.59 -15.93 -20.99
N PRO A 4 4.02 -14.98 -21.85
CA PRO A 4 4.27 -15.28 -23.26
C PRO A 4 5.35 -16.35 -23.42
N PRO A 5 5.11 -17.44 -24.20
CA PRO A 5 6.13 -18.47 -24.44
C PRO A 5 7.42 -17.91 -25.05
N ALA A 6 7.31 -16.92 -25.92
CA ALA A 6 8.47 -16.25 -26.51
C ALA A 6 9.38 -15.59 -25.47
N LEU A 7 8.79 -14.94 -24.44
CA LEU A 7 9.53 -14.34 -23.34
C LEU A 7 10.25 -15.40 -22.48
N LEU A 8 9.51 -16.48 -22.13
CA LEU A 8 10.08 -17.59 -21.36
C LEU A 8 11.28 -18.22 -22.09
N ASN A 9 11.13 -18.45 -23.39
CA ASN A 9 12.20 -19.00 -24.23
C ASN A 9 13.41 -18.04 -24.35
N ALA A 10 13.16 -16.74 -24.61
CA ALA A 10 14.21 -15.75 -24.73
C ALA A 10 15.01 -15.59 -23.44
N TRP A 11 14.33 -15.67 -22.30
CA TRP A 11 14.96 -15.56 -20.99
C TRP A 11 15.39 -16.92 -20.39
N LYS A 12 15.15 -18.04 -21.12
CA LYS A 12 15.48 -19.42 -20.72
C LYS A 12 14.90 -19.78 -19.35
N LEU A 13 13.65 -19.38 -19.11
CA LEU A 13 12.94 -19.60 -17.85
C LEU A 13 12.09 -20.86 -17.93
N GLN A 14 12.06 -21.60 -16.82
CA GLN A 14 11.16 -22.72 -16.62
C GLN A 14 10.06 -22.33 -15.63
N MET A 15 8.80 -22.45 -16.05
CA MET A 15 7.65 -22.22 -15.18
C MET A 15 7.61 -23.25 -14.04
N ILE A 16 7.34 -22.75 -12.82
CA ILE A 16 7.07 -23.58 -11.63
C ILE A 16 5.59 -23.47 -11.27
N GLY A 17 5.03 -22.25 -11.19
CA GLY A 17 3.63 -22.05 -10.86
C GLY A 17 3.26 -20.57 -10.79
N GLU A 18 1.97 -20.31 -10.70
CA GLU A 18 1.43 -18.96 -10.48
C GLU A 18 1.47 -18.61 -8.99
N LEU A 19 1.89 -17.40 -8.69
CA LEU A 19 1.90 -16.85 -7.32
C LEU A 19 0.69 -15.92 -7.08
N GLY A 20 -0.05 -15.61 -8.14
CA GLY A 20 -1.17 -14.68 -8.09
C GLY A 20 -0.76 -13.21 -8.14
N GLY A 21 -1.62 -12.36 -7.61
CA GLY A 21 -1.53 -10.90 -7.57
C GLY A 21 -2.82 -10.27 -8.04
N ARG A 22 -3.20 -9.15 -7.44
CA ARG A 22 -4.47 -8.46 -7.76
C ARG A 22 -4.27 -7.43 -8.87
N LEU A 23 -3.24 -6.60 -8.76
CA LEU A 23 -2.88 -5.59 -9.76
C LEU A 23 -1.79 -6.14 -10.68
N ASN A 24 -0.65 -6.48 -10.12
CA ASN A 24 0.43 -7.14 -10.84
C ASN A 24 0.29 -8.67 -10.73
N CYS A 25 0.62 -9.39 -11.80
CA CYS A 25 0.60 -10.85 -11.76
C CYS A 25 2.02 -11.40 -11.61
N HIS A 26 2.16 -12.47 -10.83
CA HIS A 26 3.45 -13.03 -10.48
C HIS A 26 3.47 -14.54 -10.73
N TRP A 27 4.59 -15.03 -11.26
CA TRP A 27 4.84 -16.45 -11.46
C TRP A 27 6.18 -16.82 -10.86
N GLN A 28 6.20 -17.92 -10.14
CA GLN A 28 7.46 -18.53 -9.73
C GLN A 28 8.06 -19.23 -10.95
N VAL A 29 9.30 -18.94 -11.21
CA VAL A 29 10.05 -19.54 -12.31
C VAL A 29 11.40 -20.06 -11.82
N ARG A 30 12.03 -20.91 -12.60
CA ARG A 30 13.42 -21.32 -12.44
C ARG A 30 14.28 -20.60 -13.47
N ASP A 31 15.32 -19.92 -13.02
CA ASP A 31 16.38 -19.29 -13.81
C ASP A 31 17.68 -20.06 -13.58
N GLY A 32 17.99 -20.98 -14.47
CA GLY A 32 19.03 -21.97 -14.24
C GLY A 32 18.68 -22.89 -13.05
N ARG A 33 19.46 -22.83 -11.96
CA ARG A 33 19.21 -23.61 -10.73
C ARG A 33 18.45 -22.82 -9.67
N GLU A 34 18.27 -21.53 -9.85
CA GLU A 34 17.69 -20.62 -8.85
C GLU A 34 16.21 -20.39 -9.05
N ARG A 35 15.49 -20.14 -7.95
CA ARG A 35 14.12 -19.63 -7.99
C ARG A 35 14.14 -18.14 -8.25
N ALA A 36 13.21 -17.68 -9.10
CA ALA A 36 13.00 -16.29 -9.41
C ALA A 36 11.50 -16.01 -9.53
N VAL A 37 11.12 -14.75 -9.59
CA VAL A 37 9.75 -14.29 -9.79
C VAL A 37 9.67 -13.53 -11.11
N LEU A 38 8.89 -14.04 -12.04
CA LEU A 38 8.51 -13.31 -13.24
C LEU A 38 7.28 -12.47 -12.90
N ARG A 39 7.38 -11.15 -13.10
CA ARG A 39 6.34 -10.18 -12.83
C ARG A 39 5.81 -9.57 -14.13
N ARG A 40 4.50 -9.55 -14.27
CA ARG A 40 3.77 -8.77 -15.24
C ARG A 40 3.28 -7.50 -14.55
N TRP A 41 3.59 -6.35 -15.12
CA TRP A 41 3.18 -5.07 -14.61
C TRP A 41 1.84 -4.63 -15.21
N TYR A 42 0.97 -4.12 -14.38
CA TYR A 42 -0.28 -3.52 -14.82
C TYR A 42 -0.14 -2.03 -15.12
N GLY A 43 0.81 -1.35 -14.47
CA GLY A 43 1.02 0.08 -14.54
C GLY A 43 1.73 0.56 -15.80
N LEU A 44 1.83 1.88 -15.92
CA LEU A 44 2.55 2.56 -16.98
C LEU A 44 4.08 2.43 -16.77
N GLU A 45 4.84 2.66 -17.83
CA GLU A 45 6.31 2.62 -17.80
C GLU A 45 6.91 3.47 -16.68
N ALA A 46 6.33 4.67 -16.45
CA ALA A 46 6.80 5.58 -15.40
C ALA A 46 6.65 4.97 -13.99
N GLU A 47 5.57 4.23 -13.74
CA GLU A 47 5.32 3.54 -12.46
C GLU A 47 6.28 2.36 -12.27
N VAL A 48 6.53 1.61 -13.36
CA VAL A 48 7.53 0.51 -13.36
C VAL A 48 8.91 1.05 -13.01
N LYS A 49 9.37 2.10 -13.71
CA LYS A 49 10.67 2.73 -13.45
C LYS A 49 10.77 3.31 -12.05
N TYR A 50 9.69 3.89 -11.56
CA TYR A 50 9.62 4.44 -10.22
C TYR A 50 9.81 3.35 -9.14
N GLU A 51 9.04 2.25 -9.20
CA GLU A 51 9.16 1.16 -8.23
C GLU A 51 10.55 0.50 -8.26
N LEU A 52 11.13 0.31 -9.45
CA LEU A 52 12.49 -0.18 -9.59
C LEU A 52 13.52 0.79 -9.01
N GLY A 53 13.28 2.10 -9.13
CA GLY A 53 14.09 3.14 -8.47
C GLY A 53 14.03 3.06 -6.95
N ILE A 54 12.84 2.82 -6.37
CA ILE A 54 12.67 2.59 -4.94
C ILE A 54 13.46 1.35 -4.49
N LEU A 55 13.31 0.22 -5.18
CA LEU A 55 14.03 -1.01 -4.85
C LEU A 55 15.55 -0.82 -4.86
N ASN A 56 16.06 -0.05 -5.82
CA ASN A 56 17.48 0.29 -5.89
C ASN A 56 17.92 1.21 -4.75
N LEU A 57 17.08 2.21 -4.40
CA LEU A 57 17.34 3.14 -3.30
C LEU A 57 17.50 2.43 -1.96
N ILE A 58 16.64 1.44 -1.67
CA ILE A 58 16.61 0.71 -0.40
C ILE A 58 17.45 -0.57 -0.40
N GLY A 59 18.13 -0.90 -1.51
CA GLY A 59 18.86 -2.17 -1.69
C GLY A 59 19.96 -2.45 -0.66
N GLY A 60 20.49 -1.41 0.02
CA GLY A 60 21.52 -1.54 1.05
C GLY A 60 21.03 -1.79 2.48
N THR A 61 19.71 -1.94 2.70
CA THR A 61 19.12 -1.94 4.05
C THR A 61 19.16 -3.27 4.80
N GLY A 62 19.77 -4.32 4.22
CA GLY A 62 19.97 -5.62 4.88
C GLY A 62 18.74 -6.55 4.86
N LEU A 63 17.67 -6.19 4.14
CA LEU A 63 16.54 -7.05 3.87
C LEU A 63 16.67 -7.71 2.49
N HIS A 64 16.11 -8.91 2.36
CA HIS A 64 15.94 -9.53 1.05
C HIS A 64 14.77 -8.83 0.33
N LEU A 65 15.08 -8.21 -0.79
CA LEU A 65 14.13 -7.50 -1.63
C LEU A 65 13.95 -8.23 -2.96
N PRO A 66 12.84 -8.01 -3.68
CA PRO A 66 12.66 -8.53 -5.02
C PRO A 66 13.53 -7.76 -6.03
N THR A 67 14.87 -7.92 -5.91
CA THR A 67 15.85 -7.22 -6.74
C THR A 67 15.67 -7.58 -8.21
N LEU A 68 15.82 -6.61 -9.10
CA LEU A 68 15.69 -6.82 -10.53
C LEU A 68 16.85 -7.67 -11.06
N ARG A 69 16.54 -8.79 -11.72
CA ARG A 69 17.51 -9.63 -12.45
C ARG A 69 17.54 -9.31 -13.93
N ARG A 70 16.35 -9.12 -14.56
CA ARG A 70 16.20 -8.84 -16.00
C ARG A 70 14.99 -7.96 -16.27
N GLY A 71 15.07 -7.17 -17.32
CA GLY A 71 14.05 -6.24 -17.74
C GLY A 71 14.21 -4.86 -17.08
N PRO A 72 13.16 -4.02 -17.01
CA PRO A 72 11.84 -4.28 -17.60
C PRO A 72 11.87 -4.34 -19.13
N GLN A 73 11.08 -5.21 -19.72
CA GLN A 73 10.92 -5.38 -21.16
C GLN A 73 9.45 -5.35 -21.55
N ALA A 74 9.10 -4.57 -22.56
CA ALA A 74 7.77 -4.58 -23.13
C ALA A 74 7.61 -5.77 -24.10
N VAL A 75 6.53 -6.56 -23.91
CA VAL A 75 6.11 -7.62 -24.82
C VAL A 75 4.61 -7.46 -25.02
N ASP A 76 4.19 -7.29 -26.27
CA ASP A 76 2.79 -7.08 -26.65
C ASP A 76 2.10 -5.95 -25.83
N GLY A 77 2.79 -4.83 -25.66
CA GLY A 77 2.29 -3.67 -24.91
C GLY A 77 2.24 -3.85 -23.37
N THR A 78 2.76 -4.96 -22.87
CA THR A 78 2.79 -5.27 -21.43
C THR A 78 4.23 -5.32 -20.93
N TRP A 79 4.51 -4.71 -19.78
CA TRP A 79 5.82 -4.73 -19.15
C TRP A 79 6.05 -6.01 -18.34
N TRP A 80 7.23 -6.58 -18.50
CA TRP A 80 7.67 -7.80 -17.82
C TRP A 80 9.05 -7.59 -17.19
N SER A 81 9.26 -8.19 -16.03
CA SER A 81 10.56 -8.19 -15.36
C SER A 81 10.78 -9.48 -14.59
N LEU A 82 12.03 -9.84 -14.38
CA LEU A 82 12.45 -10.98 -13.58
C LEU A 82 13.12 -10.46 -12.31
N HIS A 83 12.69 -10.98 -11.17
CA HIS A 83 13.15 -10.56 -9.86
C HIS A 83 13.67 -11.73 -9.02
N ASP A 84 14.46 -11.40 -8.01
CA ASP A 84 14.84 -12.36 -6.98
C ASP A 84 13.63 -12.92 -6.26
N PHE A 85 13.69 -14.21 -5.93
CA PHE A 85 12.70 -14.85 -5.08
C PHE A 85 13.01 -14.53 -3.62
N VAL A 86 12.15 -13.78 -2.96
CA VAL A 86 12.27 -13.43 -1.54
C VAL A 86 11.87 -14.63 -0.69
N ALA A 87 12.86 -15.31 -0.12
CA ALA A 87 12.66 -16.50 0.67
C ALA A 87 12.22 -16.17 2.12
N GLY A 88 11.53 -17.12 2.74
CA GLY A 88 11.04 -17.02 4.12
C GLY A 88 9.59 -17.46 4.24
N ALA A 89 9.14 -17.66 5.49
CA ALA A 89 7.74 -17.91 5.79
C ALA A 89 6.95 -16.60 5.80
N PRO A 90 5.67 -16.61 5.38
CA PRO A 90 4.77 -15.49 5.62
C PRO A 90 4.69 -15.16 7.11
N VAL A 91 4.49 -13.89 7.43
CA VAL A 91 4.30 -13.46 8.82
C VAL A 91 2.88 -13.79 9.26
N PRO A 92 2.67 -14.44 10.43
CA PRO A 92 1.36 -14.69 10.97
C PRO A 92 0.60 -13.38 11.24
N ARG A 93 -0.73 -13.41 11.05
CA ARG A 93 -1.57 -12.21 11.26
C ARG A 93 -1.59 -11.77 12.71
N GLU A 94 -1.53 -12.72 13.64
CA GLU A 94 -1.48 -12.54 15.09
C GLU A 94 -0.20 -11.84 15.57
N ASP A 95 0.86 -11.88 14.79
CA ASP A 95 2.13 -11.20 15.10
C ASP A 95 2.06 -9.66 14.89
N ALA A 96 0.89 -9.05 15.08
CA ALA A 96 0.65 -7.64 14.79
C ALA A 96 1.60 -6.70 15.55
N ARG A 97 1.82 -6.94 16.86
CA ARG A 97 2.73 -6.10 17.66
C ARG A 97 4.18 -6.21 17.19
N ARG A 98 4.62 -7.41 16.81
CA ARG A 98 5.96 -7.62 16.23
C ARG A 98 6.11 -6.91 14.89
N ARG A 99 5.09 -6.94 14.04
CA ARG A 99 5.08 -6.18 12.78
C ARG A 99 5.26 -4.68 13.02
N GLY A 100 4.59 -4.13 14.02
CA GLY A 100 4.77 -2.72 14.39
C GLY A 100 6.22 -2.38 14.73
N ARG A 101 6.89 -3.21 15.53
CA ARG A 101 8.32 -3.03 15.86
C ARG A 101 9.20 -3.09 14.61
N TRP A 102 8.98 -4.08 13.74
CA TRP A 102 9.72 -4.17 12.48
C TRP A 102 9.49 -2.96 11.57
N LEU A 103 8.29 -2.41 11.58
CA LEU A 103 8.00 -1.20 10.82
C LEU A 103 8.78 0.00 11.37
N ALA A 104 8.87 0.15 12.69
CA ALA A 104 9.68 1.20 13.31
C ALA A 104 11.18 1.03 12.99
N GLU A 105 11.71 -0.21 13.06
CA GLU A 105 13.08 -0.53 12.65
C GLU A 105 13.33 -0.21 11.17
N LEU A 106 12.35 -0.48 10.30
CA LEU A 106 12.43 -0.20 8.87
C LEU A 106 12.51 1.31 8.63
N HIS A 107 11.61 2.08 9.25
CA HIS A 107 11.60 3.53 9.13
C HIS A 107 12.90 4.17 9.68
N ALA A 108 13.44 3.66 10.79
CA ALA A 108 14.74 4.10 11.29
C ALA A 108 15.87 3.87 10.28
N ARG A 109 15.86 2.76 9.54
CA ARG A 109 16.85 2.48 8.48
C ARG A 109 16.66 3.37 7.25
N TRP A 110 15.43 3.79 6.99
CA TRP A 110 15.11 4.63 5.82
C TRP A 110 15.17 6.12 6.10
N HIS A 111 15.32 6.52 7.37
CA HIS A 111 15.29 7.92 7.79
C HIS A 111 16.28 8.81 7.03
N ASP A 112 17.50 8.31 6.82
CA ASP A 112 18.58 9.07 6.16
C ASP A 112 18.64 8.86 4.64
N LEU A 113 17.70 8.10 4.07
CA LEU A 113 17.65 7.93 2.64
C LEU A 113 17.14 9.21 1.96
N PRO A 114 17.69 9.55 0.78
CA PRO A 114 17.14 10.67 0.01
C PRO A 114 15.69 10.36 -0.38
N LEU A 115 14.81 11.37 -0.25
CA LEU A 115 13.43 11.21 -0.68
C LEU A 115 13.37 11.02 -2.21
N PRO A 116 12.70 9.98 -2.68
CA PRO A 116 12.43 9.82 -4.11
C PRO A 116 11.45 10.91 -4.58
N PRO A 117 11.33 11.14 -5.90
CA PRO A 117 10.30 12.03 -6.44
C PRO A 117 8.89 11.51 -6.09
N ALA A 118 7.88 12.36 -6.32
CA ALA A 118 6.48 11.94 -6.17
C ALA A 118 6.17 10.73 -7.06
N ARG A 119 5.39 9.79 -6.55
CA ARG A 119 5.01 8.60 -7.31
C ARG A 119 4.12 8.97 -8.49
N PRO A 120 4.45 8.54 -9.74
CA PRO A 120 3.60 8.78 -10.89
C PRO A 120 2.19 8.21 -10.70
N GLY A 121 1.18 8.95 -11.14
CA GLY A 121 -0.22 8.51 -11.04
C GLY A 121 -0.80 8.47 -9.62
N TRP A 122 -0.08 8.96 -8.62
CA TRP A 122 -0.54 9.02 -7.24
C TRP A 122 -0.84 10.46 -6.83
N SER A 123 -2.10 10.73 -6.58
CA SER A 123 -2.52 11.96 -5.88
C SER A 123 -2.33 11.76 -4.38
N GLY A 124 -1.73 12.72 -3.70
CA GLY A 124 -1.61 12.68 -2.23
C GLY A 124 -2.99 12.60 -1.57
N VAL A 125 -3.03 12.02 -0.37
CA VAL A 125 -4.26 11.87 0.41
C VAL A 125 -5.04 13.17 0.51
N TRP A 126 -4.35 14.29 0.79
CA TRP A 126 -4.99 15.60 0.89
C TRP A 126 -5.61 16.06 -0.43
N ALA A 127 -4.93 15.85 -1.55
CA ALA A 127 -5.46 16.22 -2.87
C ALA A 127 -6.77 15.47 -3.15
N VAL A 128 -6.77 14.15 -2.96
CA VAL A 128 -7.97 13.31 -3.16
C VAL A 128 -9.15 13.79 -2.31
N LEU A 129 -8.90 14.15 -1.04
CA LEU A 129 -9.97 14.60 -0.14
C LEU A 129 -10.42 16.02 -0.39
N SER A 130 -9.53 16.92 -0.81
CA SER A 130 -9.82 18.36 -0.93
C SER A 130 -10.31 18.78 -2.32
N GLU A 131 -10.20 17.91 -3.31
CA GLU A 131 -10.65 18.22 -4.67
C GLU A 131 -12.17 18.37 -4.75
N PRO A 132 -12.66 19.45 -5.38
CA PRO A 132 -14.10 19.59 -5.70
C PRO A 132 -14.65 18.42 -6.53
N ALA A 133 -13.76 17.75 -7.29
CA ALA A 133 -14.10 16.59 -8.10
C ALA A 133 -14.66 15.42 -7.25
N ALA A 134 -14.20 15.26 -6.00
CA ALA A 134 -14.70 14.20 -5.11
C ALA A 134 -16.20 14.40 -4.79
N ASP A 135 -16.60 15.63 -4.47
CA ASP A 135 -18.00 15.95 -4.17
C ASP A 135 -18.86 15.82 -5.43
N ALA A 136 -18.40 16.34 -6.58
CA ALA A 136 -19.11 16.24 -7.86
C ALA A 136 -19.31 14.77 -8.30
N LEU A 137 -18.32 13.91 -8.06
CA LEU A 137 -18.41 12.48 -8.36
C LEU A 137 -19.45 11.78 -7.49
N LEU A 138 -19.49 12.10 -6.18
CA LEU A 138 -20.51 11.59 -5.26
C LEU A 138 -21.92 12.09 -5.64
N ASP A 139 -22.06 13.36 -6.05
CA ASP A 139 -23.33 13.91 -6.54
C ASP A 139 -23.85 13.14 -7.76
N ALA A 140 -22.97 12.84 -8.71
CA ALA A 140 -23.31 12.08 -9.92
C ALA A 140 -23.80 10.65 -9.61
N HIS A 141 -23.38 10.06 -8.50
CA HIS A 141 -23.73 8.67 -8.11
C HIS A 141 -24.84 8.59 -7.06
N GLU A 142 -25.35 9.72 -6.54
CA GLU A 142 -26.32 9.74 -5.45
C GLU A 142 -27.61 8.98 -5.77
N THR A 143 -28.12 9.08 -7.01
CA THR A 143 -29.34 8.39 -7.43
C THR A 143 -29.15 6.88 -7.53
N ALA A 144 -27.96 6.43 -7.97
CA ALA A 144 -27.67 5.01 -8.16
C ALA A 144 -27.36 4.26 -6.85
N SER A 145 -26.72 4.93 -5.89
CA SER A 145 -26.28 4.35 -4.63
C SER A 145 -26.42 5.33 -3.45
N PRO A 146 -27.63 5.78 -3.10
CA PRO A 146 -27.82 6.85 -2.14
C PRO A 146 -27.30 6.55 -0.73
N ALA A 147 -27.36 5.30 -0.30
CA ALA A 147 -26.88 4.89 1.02
C ALA A 147 -25.35 4.96 1.11
N ASP A 148 -24.64 4.47 0.09
CA ASP A 148 -23.18 4.48 0.07
C ASP A 148 -22.65 5.91 -0.11
N VAL A 149 -23.30 6.72 -0.96
CA VAL A 149 -22.91 8.12 -1.15
C VAL A 149 -23.05 8.92 0.15
N ARG A 150 -24.14 8.76 0.89
CA ARG A 150 -24.31 9.41 2.21
C ARG A 150 -23.24 8.97 3.20
N LEU A 151 -22.92 7.67 3.24
CA LEU A 151 -21.86 7.12 4.08
C LEU A 151 -20.49 7.71 3.72
N TYR A 152 -20.16 7.77 2.42
CA TYR A 152 -18.90 8.31 1.93
C TYR A 152 -18.77 9.81 2.22
N ARG A 153 -19.79 10.60 1.99
CA ARG A 153 -19.81 12.04 2.33
C ARG A 153 -19.58 12.29 3.81
N TRP A 154 -20.23 11.52 4.67
CA TRP A 154 -20.08 11.66 6.12
C TRP A 154 -18.62 11.41 6.55
N HIS A 155 -18.01 10.35 6.06
CA HIS A 155 -16.62 10.03 6.38
C HIS A 155 -15.64 11.03 5.74
N LEU A 156 -15.90 11.45 4.50
CA LEU A 156 -15.11 12.44 3.78
C LEU A 156 -15.07 13.78 4.53
N HIS A 157 -16.24 14.27 4.96
CA HIS A 157 -16.33 15.50 5.73
C HIS A 157 -15.54 15.41 7.05
N ARG A 158 -15.72 14.34 7.81
CA ARG A 158 -15.01 14.15 9.08
C ARG A 158 -13.51 13.99 8.89
N ALA A 159 -13.07 13.28 7.88
CA ALA A 159 -11.64 13.14 7.57
C ALA A 159 -11.03 14.49 7.20
N ARG A 160 -11.68 15.27 6.32
CA ARG A 160 -11.25 16.63 5.95
C ARG A 160 -11.10 17.52 7.19
N THR A 161 -12.14 17.56 8.04
CA THR A 161 -12.15 18.39 9.25
C THR A 161 -11.01 18.03 10.18
N ALA A 162 -10.77 16.74 10.43
CA ALA A 162 -9.68 16.27 11.28
C ALA A 162 -8.30 16.65 10.71
N LEU A 163 -8.07 16.42 9.41
CA LEU A 163 -6.79 16.72 8.76
C LEU A 163 -6.49 18.23 8.70
N ILE A 164 -7.51 19.07 8.52
CA ILE A 164 -7.37 20.55 8.61
C ILE A 164 -6.96 20.94 10.04
N GLY A 165 -7.64 20.41 11.04
CA GLY A 165 -7.37 20.73 12.46
C GLY A 165 -5.93 20.40 12.91
N ILE A 166 -5.30 19.40 12.28
CA ILE A 166 -3.93 18.96 12.58
C ILE A 166 -2.90 19.57 11.61
N HIS A 167 -3.31 20.47 10.72
CA HIS A 167 -2.41 21.06 9.72
C HIS A 167 -1.64 20.02 8.88
N PHE A 168 -2.30 18.91 8.53
CA PHE A 168 -1.69 17.76 7.85
C PHE A 168 -0.88 18.15 6.60
N ALA A 169 -1.35 19.14 5.82
CA ALA A 169 -0.69 19.59 4.59
C ALA A 169 0.73 20.14 4.78
N THR A 170 1.13 20.47 6.01
CA THR A 170 2.45 21.03 6.34
C THR A 170 3.41 20.03 6.96
N ARG A 171 3.00 18.78 7.13
CA ARG A 171 3.85 17.73 7.71
C ARG A 171 4.92 17.28 6.74
N SER A 172 6.10 16.96 7.28
CA SER A 172 7.24 16.53 6.47
C SER A 172 7.08 15.08 6.01
N PRO A 173 7.28 14.79 4.72
CA PRO A 173 7.23 13.44 4.22
C PRO A 173 8.50 12.64 4.58
N MET A 174 8.34 11.32 4.64
CA MET A 174 9.42 10.33 4.64
C MET A 174 9.11 9.24 3.59
N LEU A 175 10.07 8.38 3.29
CA LEU A 175 9.81 7.20 2.47
C LEU A 175 8.99 6.19 3.28
N ILE A 176 7.82 5.83 2.79
CA ILE A 176 6.97 4.77 3.35
C ILE A 176 6.86 3.59 2.37
N HIS A 177 6.56 2.41 2.91
CA HIS A 177 6.23 1.23 2.10
C HIS A 177 4.80 1.30 1.54
N GLY A 178 3.87 1.81 2.34
CA GLY A 178 2.47 2.03 1.98
C GLY A 178 1.58 0.77 1.99
N ASP A 179 2.15 -0.44 2.09
CA ASP A 179 1.40 -1.70 2.29
C ASP A 179 2.20 -2.69 3.17
N PHE A 180 2.56 -2.28 4.39
CA PHE A 180 3.28 -3.12 5.34
C PHE A 180 2.37 -4.17 5.98
N THR A 181 1.87 -5.06 5.17
CA THR A 181 0.92 -6.12 5.54
C THR A 181 1.61 -7.48 5.69
N PRO A 182 1.05 -8.42 6.46
CA PRO A 182 1.71 -9.70 6.76
C PRO A 182 2.05 -10.52 5.52
N TRP A 183 1.29 -10.42 4.44
CA TRP A 183 1.56 -11.18 3.21
C TRP A 183 2.72 -10.60 2.39
N ASN A 184 3.08 -9.32 2.59
CA ASN A 184 4.23 -8.66 1.95
C ASN A 184 5.53 -8.85 2.74
N LEU A 185 5.48 -9.54 3.87
CA LEU A 185 6.62 -9.77 4.76
C LEU A 185 7.06 -11.22 4.71
N ARG A 186 8.36 -11.44 4.86
CA ARG A 186 8.96 -12.77 5.02
C ARG A 186 9.80 -12.80 6.28
N MET A 187 9.69 -13.89 7.03
CA MET A 187 10.49 -14.08 8.24
C MET A 187 11.21 -15.43 8.25
N GLN A 188 12.31 -15.46 8.95
CA GLN A 188 13.04 -16.67 9.31
C GLN A 188 13.44 -16.62 10.79
N ARG A 189 13.16 -17.68 11.53
CA ARG A 189 13.50 -17.79 12.96
C ARG A 189 13.03 -16.60 13.80
N GLY A 190 11.84 -16.06 13.50
CA GLY A 190 11.24 -14.92 14.22
C GLY A 190 11.82 -13.56 13.90
N VAL A 191 12.68 -13.45 12.88
CA VAL A 191 13.27 -12.18 12.41
C VAL A 191 12.70 -11.84 11.04
N LEU A 192 12.41 -10.56 10.80
CA LEU A 192 12.05 -10.06 9.46
C LEU A 192 13.26 -10.20 8.54
N THR A 193 13.12 -10.97 7.47
CA THR A 193 14.18 -11.21 6.51
C THR A 193 13.89 -10.72 5.12
N GLY A 194 12.61 -10.45 4.78
CA GLY A 194 12.26 -10.03 3.45
C GLY A 194 11.03 -9.13 3.41
N LEU A 195 11.02 -8.24 2.44
CA LEU A 195 9.96 -7.27 2.17
C LEU A 195 9.65 -7.26 0.68
N MET A 196 8.36 -7.23 0.33
CA MET A 196 7.89 -7.34 -1.06
C MET A 196 6.78 -6.30 -1.32
N ASP A 197 6.46 -6.13 -2.60
CA ASP A 197 5.33 -5.34 -3.08
C ASP A 197 5.43 -3.85 -2.76
N PHE A 198 6.29 -3.18 -3.52
CA PHE A 198 6.59 -1.75 -3.37
C PHE A 198 5.70 -0.85 -4.25
N GLU A 199 4.59 -1.39 -4.75
CA GLU A 199 3.69 -0.61 -5.62
C GLU A 199 3.02 0.59 -4.92
N PHE A 200 3.00 0.62 -3.58
CA PHE A 200 2.50 1.75 -2.80
C PHE A 200 3.62 2.59 -2.15
N ALA A 201 4.88 2.20 -2.33
CA ALA A 201 6.01 2.92 -1.76
C ALA A 201 6.13 4.33 -2.35
N ARG A 202 6.31 5.34 -1.47
CA ARG A 202 6.34 6.75 -1.87
C ARG A 202 6.81 7.66 -0.74
N PRO A 203 7.19 8.92 -1.03
CA PRO A 203 7.24 9.97 -0.02
C PRO A 203 5.82 10.26 0.49
N ALA A 204 5.62 10.20 1.80
CA ALA A 204 4.36 10.52 2.43
C ALA A 204 4.56 10.83 3.93
N ASP A 205 3.53 11.32 4.61
CA ASP A 205 3.56 11.38 6.06
C ASP A 205 3.68 9.98 6.65
N LEU A 206 4.45 9.84 7.74
CA LEU A 206 4.64 8.59 8.46
C LEU A 206 3.32 7.86 8.73
N MET A 207 2.29 8.60 9.13
CA MET A 207 1.01 8.01 9.53
C MET A 207 0.20 7.45 8.35
N GLU A 208 0.51 7.82 7.10
CA GLU A 208 -0.08 7.17 5.92
C GLU A 208 0.33 5.69 5.78
N GLU A 209 1.47 5.29 6.35
CA GLU A 209 1.89 3.89 6.39
C GLU A 209 0.86 3.00 7.10
N PHE A 210 0.23 3.54 8.16
CA PHE A 210 -0.74 2.79 8.96
C PHE A 210 -2.08 2.57 8.24
N ALA A 211 -2.36 3.27 7.15
CA ALA A 211 -3.61 3.07 6.41
C ALA A 211 -3.82 1.60 6.04
N LEU A 212 -2.80 0.90 5.53
CA LEU A 212 -2.87 -0.52 5.22
C LEU A 212 -2.27 -1.43 6.30
N ALA A 213 -1.33 -0.97 7.10
CA ALA A 213 -0.76 -1.76 8.19
C ALA A 213 -1.74 -1.96 9.36
N TRP A 214 -2.51 -0.93 9.72
CA TRP A 214 -3.49 -0.93 10.82
C TRP A 214 -4.90 -1.32 10.37
N ARG A 215 -5.43 -0.72 9.30
CA ARG A 215 -6.76 -0.98 8.72
C ARG A 215 -7.93 -0.81 9.68
N GLY A 216 -7.78 -0.04 10.75
CA GLY A 216 -8.80 0.14 11.77
C GLY A 216 -9.07 -1.10 12.65
N ILE A 217 -8.27 -2.15 12.56
CA ILE A 217 -8.48 -3.41 13.30
C ILE A 217 -7.22 -4.03 13.89
N HIS A 218 -6.04 -3.53 13.54
CA HIS A 218 -4.77 -4.10 13.99
C HIS A 218 -4.04 -3.13 14.95
N ASP A 219 -4.70 -2.73 16.05
CA ASP A 219 -4.19 -1.77 17.03
C ASP A 219 -2.80 -2.16 17.55
N ASP A 220 -2.51 -3.45 17.66
CA ASP A 220 -1.21 -3.92 18.11
C ASP A 220 -0.07 -3.60 17.15
N VAL A 221 -0.34 -3.32 15.86
CA VAL A 221 0.69 -2.80 14.94
C VAL A 221 1.12 -1.40 15.39
N VAL A 222 0.15 -0.53 15.70
CA VAL A 222 0.42 0.84 16.15
C VAL A 222 1.13 0.83 17.50
N ARG A 223 0.66 0.02 18.45
CA ARG A 223 1.31 -0.14 19.77
C ARG A 223 2.72 -0.69 19.64
N GLY A 224 2.92 -1.70 18.78
CA GLY A 224 4.25 -2.27 18.54
C GLY A 224 5.23 -1.30 17.91
N TYR A 225 4.74 -0.40 17.05
CA TYR A 225 5.53 0.72 16.51
C TYR A 225 5.90 1.70 17.63
N ALA A 226 4.92 2.12 18.44
CA ALA A 226 5.10 3.06 19.54
C ALA A 226 6.03 2.52 20.65
N ASP A 227 6.16 1.21 20.82
CA ASP A 227 7.15 0.59 21.73
C ASP A 227 8.60 0.96 21.34
N HIS A 228 8.85 1.29 20.07
CA HIS A 228 10.17 1.57 19.50
C HIS A 228 10.38 3.06 19.18
N THR A 229 9.36 3.64 18.57
CA THR A 229 9.35 5.04 18.13
C THR A 229 8.11 5.70 18.71
N PRO A 230 8.23 6.57 19.71
CA PRO A 230 7.09 7.22 20.33
C PRO A 230 6.24 7.95 19.29
N LEU A 231 4.93 7.76 19.35
CA LEU A 231 3.94 8.50 18.58
C LEU A 231 3.30 9.54 19.48
N THR A 232 3.14 10.74 18.97
CA THR A 232 2.45 11.83 19.67
C THR A 232 0.93 11.65 19.60
N ASP A 233 0.19 12.37 20.45
CA ASP A 233 -1.28 12.40 20.36
C ASP A 233 -1.74 12.92 18.98
N GLU A 234 -1.00 13.87 18.39
CA GLU A 234 -1.25 14.39 17.05
C GLU A 234 -1.05 13.30 15.98
N ASP A 235 0.00 12.46 16.09
CA ASP A 235 0.20 11.33 15.20
C ASP A 235 -0.96 10.33 15.32
N LEU A 236 -1.35 9.96 16.54
CA LEU A 236 -2.45 9.03 16.76
C LEU A 236 -3.79 9.57 16.22
N ALA A 237 -4.02 10.87 16.30
CA ALA A 237 -5.21 11.51 15.74
C ALA A 237 -5.28 11.41 14.20
N LEU A 238 -4.16 11.19 13.50
CA LEU A 238 -4.10 11.00 12.05
C LEU A 238 -4.49 9.59 11.59
N LEU A 239 -4.43 8.57 12.45
CA LEU A 239 -4.69 7.17 12.05
C LEU A 239 -6.03 7.01 11.34
N THR A 240 -7.09 7.49 11.94
CA THR A 240 -8.45 7.32 11.43
C THR A 240 -8.73 8.12 10.16
N PRO A 241 -8.45 9.44 10.11
CA PRO A 241 -8.73 10.22 8.90
C PRO A 241 -7.89 9.74 7.71
N LEU A 242 -6.65 9.30 7.91
CA LEU A 242 -5.81 8.77 6.83
C LEU A 242 -6.28 7.38 6.36
N TRP A 243 -6.74 6.53 7.27
CA TRP A 243 -7.39 5.27 6.90
C TRP A 243 -8.65 5.49 6.06
N TRP A 244 -9.53 6.40 6.51
CA TRP A 244 -10.73 6.74 5.74
C TRP A 244 -10.39 7.36 4.39
N ALA A 245 -9.39 8.24 4.33
CA ALA A 245 -8.91 8.82 3.09
C ALA A 245 -8.42 7.77 2.08
N HIS A 246 -7.70 6.76 2.56
CA HIS A 246 -7.25 5.65 1.72
C HIS A 246 -8.43 4.86 1.15
N LEU A 247 -9.44 4.53 1.98
CA LEU A 247 -10.64 3.84 1.56
C LEU A 247 -11.46 4.67 0.55
N LEU A 248 -11.69 5.94 0.87
CA LEU A 248 -12.47 6.85 0.01
C LEU A 248 -11.76 7.11 -1.31
N GLY A 249 -10.43 7.28 -1.30
CA GLY A 249 -9.65 7.43 -2.53
C GLY A 249 -9.74 6.19 -3.44
N GLY A 250 -9.86 4.99 -2.87
CA GLY A 250 -10.17 3.77 -3.63
C GLY A 250 -11.56 3.80 -4.22
N ALA A 251 -12.58 4.07 -3.38
CA ALA A 251 -13.98 4.12 -3.81
C ALA A 251 -14.24 5.18 -4.91
N LEU A 252 -13.67 6.38 -4.74
CA LEU A 252 -13.81 7.44 -5.74
C LEU A 252 -13.22 7.06 -7.09
N ARG A 253 -12.04 6.43 -7.11
CA ARG A 253 -11.44 5.91 -8.36
C ARG A 253 -12.28 4.80 -9.01
N ASP A 254 -12.89 3.95 -8.21
CA ASP A 254 -13.77 2.89 -8.71
C ASP A 254 -15.05 3.51 -9.31
N LEU A 255 -15.65 4.50 -8.65
CA LEU A 255 -16.79 5.25 -9.18
C LEU A 255 -16.44 5.97 -10.50
N GLU A 256 -15.30 6.65 -10.57
CA GLU A 256 -14.82 7.33 -11.79
C GLU A 256 -14.69 6.36 -12.99
N ARG A 257 -14.29 5.12 -12.71
CA ARG A 257 -14.11 4.06 -13.71
C ARG A 257 -15.39 3.28 -14.01
N GLY A 258 -16.49 3.59 -13.33
CA GLY A 258 -17.73 2.82 -13.43
C GLY A 258 -17.64 1.41 -12.85
N ILE A 259 -16.68 1.17 -11.97
CA ILE A 259 -16.51 -0.13 -11.27
C ILE A 259 -17.47 -0.14 -10.07
N GLN A 260 -18.31 -1.16 -10.04
CA GLN A 260 -19.25 -1.35 -8.94
C GLN A 260 -18.53 -1.97 -7.73
N ASP A 261 -18.55 -1.28 -6.58
CA ASP A 261 -18.05 -1.84 -5.31
C ASP A 261 -19.01 -2.95 -4.83
N ASP A 262 -18.47 -4.05 -4.34
CA ASP A 262 -19.21 -5.14 -3.70
C ASP A 262 -19.64 -4.80 -2.25
N GLY A 263 -19.60 -3.52 -1.88
CA GLY A 263 -19.84 -3.01 -0.53
C GLY A 263 -18.65 -3.19 0.42
N TRP A 264 -17.48 -3.54 -0.11
CA TRP A 264 -16.27 -3.73 0.71
C TRP A 264 -15.86 -2.43 1.41
N THR A 265 -15.82 -1.30 0.67
CA THR A 265 -15.48 0.01 1.22
C THR A 265 -16.46 0.43 2.30
N ALA A 266 -17.76 0.30 2.05
CA ALA A 266 -18.80 0.62 3.01
C ALA A 266 -18.68 -0.20 4.31
N ARG A 267 -18.40 -1.52 4.19
CA ARG A 267 -18.12 -2.37 5.37
C ARG A 267 -16.87 -1.91 6.13
N ARG A 268 -15.82 -1.49 5.44
CA ARG A 268 -14.56 -1.04 6.07
C ARG A 268 -14.70 0.32 6.75
N LEU A 269 -15.44 1.24 6.19
CA LEU A 269 -15.74 2.53 6.82
C LEU A 269 -16.53 2.40 8.13
N ARG A 270 -17.25 1.30 8.32
CA ARG A 270 -18.00 0.99 9.57
C ARG A 270 -17.16 0.28 10.64
N VAL A 271 -15.92 -0.09 10.34
CA VAL A 271 -15.00 -0.67 11.34
C VAL A 271 -14.74 0.33 12.46
N ARG A 272 -14.64 -0.16 13.68
CA ARG A 272 -14.35 0.65 14.87
C ARG A 272 -13.20 0.04 15.66
N SER A 273 -12.36 0.91 16.20
CA SER A 273 -11.21 0.58 17.03
C SER A 273 -11.09 1.59 18.17
N PRO A 274 -10.62 1.18 19.35
CA PRO A 274 -10.29 2.10 20.44
C PRO A 274 -9.33 3.23 20.05
N LEU A 275 -8.42 3.00 19.08
CA LEU A 275 -7.49 4.03 18.59
C LEU A 275 -8.14 5.11 17.72
N MET A 276 -9.41 4.97 17.37
CA MET A 276 -10.14 6.00 16.61
C MET A 276 -10.56 7.22 17.45
N GLY A 277 -10.47 7.13 18.78
CA GLY A 277 -10.85 8.21 19.67
C GLY A 277 -12.27 8.71 19.39
N GLU A 278 -12.47 10.02 19.31
CA GLU A 278 -13.76 10.64 19.02
C GLU A 278 -14.32 10.29 17.63
N LEU A 279 -13.47 9.90 16.69
CA LEU A 279 -13.87 9.46 15.36
C LEU A 279 -14.49 8.06 15.37
N ALA A 280 -14.42 7.31 16.49
CA ALA A 280 -15.10 6.02 16.64
C ALA A 280 -16.63 6.11 16.72
N ALA A 281 -17.21 7.32 16.82
CA ALA A 281 -18.64 7.51 16.79
C ALA A 281 -19.25 6.83 15.55
N PRO A 282 -20.33 6.03 15.71
CA PRO A 282 -20.94 5.34 14.58
C PRO A 282 -21.53 6.33 13.58
N TYR A 283 -21.59 5.89 12.31
CA TYR A 283 -22.39 6.57 11.31
C TYR A 283 -23.84 6.55 11.75
N PRO A 284 -24.53 7.71 11.78
CA PRO A 284 -25.97 7.75 12.09
C PRO A 284 -26.76 7.05 10.97
N ASP A 285 -27.52 6.03 11.32
CA ASP A 285 -28.41 5.29 10.40
C ASP A 285 -29.59 6.16 9.92
#